data_c84a536807cd708ec9c0139abcdbb99d
#
_entry.id   c84a536807cd708ec9c0139abcdbb99d
#
_cell.length_a   1.000
_cell.length_b   1.000
_cell.length_c   1.000
_cell.angle_alpha   90.00
_cell.angle_beta   90.00
_cell.angle_gamma   90.00
#
_symmetry.space_group_name_H-M   'P 1'
#
loop_
_entity.id
_entity.type
_entity.pdbx_description
1 polymer ?
#
loop_
_entity_poly.entity_id
_entity_poly.type
_entity_poly.pdbx_seq_one_letter_code
_entity_poly.pdbx_strand_id
1 'polypeptide(L)'
;MITSVKLDNFLSHKDTELTFDNGVTVFIGGNGAGKSSIIDAMTFALFGKTRRGTNEETIRDGESQAATQIYFEVNGKKYQAIKKIQKNNSPHQLLDNNSLPIAIGDKKVSEEIKKIIGLDYDTLGIASIVPQGQLTEIIQSDNGVKLRSLIDKVIGTGKYSSADKGLGEGITAFREYLTEKYNNTDKDVENVQMEINHAKKIISDSKPQKEKLEKIAESFKEKIKKLQEKKE
;
A
#
# COMPACT_ATOMS: atom_id res chain seq x y z
N MET A 1 0.53 -4.70 15.05
CA MET A 1 0.43 -6.17 15.25
C MET A 1 -1.03 -6.59 15.15
N ILE A 2 -1.34 -7.70 14.47
CA ILE A 2 -2.68 -8.29 14.49
C ILE A 2 -2.83 -9.05 15.80
N THR A 3 -3.91 -8.82 16.55
CA THR A 3 -4.14 -9.45 17.86
C THR A 3 -5.20 -10.54 17.82
N SER A 4 -6.22 -10.39 16.97
CA SER A 4 -7.18 -11.47 16.73
C SER A 4 -7.90 -11.33 15.39
N VAL A 5 -8.46 -12.43 14.93
CA VAL A 5 -9.34 -12.49 13.76
C VAL A 5 -10.56 -13.34 14.07
N LYS A 6 -11.73 -12.88 13.63
CA LYS A 6 -12.99 -13.61 13.74
C LYS A 6 -13.60 -13.75 12.35
N LEU A 7 -13.99 -14.98 12.02
CA LEU A 7 -14.63 -15.36 10.77
C LEU A 7 -16.02 -15.95 11.08
N ASP A 8 -17.02 -15.45 10.43
CA ASP A 8 -18.39 -15.94 10.49
C ASP A 8 -18.87 -16.26 9.08
N ASN A 9 -19.22 -17.52 8.81
CA ASN A 9 -19.63 -18.05 7.51
C ASN A 9 -18.71 -17.62 6.34
N PHE A 10 -17.42 -17.56 6.58
CA PHE A 10 -16.44 -17.13 5.60
C PHE A 10 -15.68 -18.31 5.03
N LEU A 11 -15.85 -18.58 3.74
CA LEU A 11 -15.26 -19.73 3.03
C LEU A 11 -15.52 -21.06 3.76
N SER A 12 -14.50 -21.78 4.19
CA SER A 12 -14.61 -23.04 4.94
C SER A 12 -14.95 -22.86 6.42
N HIS A 13 -14.89 -21.63 6.94
CA HIS A 13 -15.12 -21.34 8.34
C HIS A 13 -16.58 -20.99 8.64
N LYS A 14 -17.20 -21.69 9.58
CA LYS A 14 -18.56 -21.41 10.05
C LYS A 14 -18.54 -20.32 11.13
N ASP A 15 -17.78 -20.56 12.19
CA ASP A 15 -17.52 -19.65 13.30
C ASP A 15 -16.11 -19.97 13.82
N THR A 16 -15.19 -19.05 13.60
CA THR A 16 -13.78 -19.27 13.96
C THR A 16 -13.24 -17.97 14.53
N GLU A 17 -12.68 -18.07 15.72
CA GLU A 17 -11.99 -16.96 16.36
C GLU A 17 -10.58 -17.40 16.73
N LEU A 18 -9.61 -16.60 16.36
CA LEU A 18 -8.18 -16.87 16.59
C LEU A 18 -7.55 -15.63 17.22
N THR A 19 -6.73 -15.88 18.23
CA THR A 19 -5.90 -14.87 18.88
C THR A 19 -4.44 -15.09 18.54
N PHE A 20 -3.69 -14.01 18.45
CA PHE A 20 -2.28 -14.04 18.07
C PHE A 20 -1.45 -13.33 19.14
N ASP A 21 -0.41 -14.02 19.58
CA ASP A 21 0.63 -13.45 20.43
C ASP A 21 1.81 -12.95 19.59
N ASN A 22 2.76 -12.27 20.24
CA ASN A 22 4.01 -11.90 19.60
C ASN A 22 4.81 -13.16 19.26
N GLY A 23 5.27 -13.26 18.02
CA GLY A 23 6.10 -14.36 17.55
C GLY A 23 5.59 -14.98 16.26
N VAL A 24 5.78 -16.30 16.12
CA VAL A 24 5.41 -17.07 14.93
C VAL A 24 4.18 -17.93 15.23
N THR A 25 3.12 -17.74 14.46
CA THR A 25 1.93 -18.60 14.50
C THR A 25 1.95 -19.55 13.31
N VAL A 26 1.76 -20.84 13.56
CA VAL A 26 1.74 -21.88 12.53
C VAL A 26 0.36 -22.53 12.45
N PHE A 27 -0.24 -22.52 11.27
CA PHE A 27 -1.50 -23.21 10.99
C PHE A 27 -1.21 -24.59 10.39
N ILE A 28 -1.62 -25.65 11.09
CA ILE A 28 -1.42 -27.04 10.67
C ILE A 28 -2.79 -27.67 10.36
N GLY A 29 -2.86 -28.44 9.28
CA GLY A 29 -4.09 -29.14 8.89
C GLY A 29 -4.01 -29.65 7.46
N GLY A 30 -4.96 -30.50 7.08
CA GLY A 30 -5.08 -31.06 5.74
C GLY A 30 -5.33 -30.03 4.64
N ASN A 31 -5.28 -30.46 3.39
CA ASN A 31 -5.68 -29.62 2.25
C ASN A 31 -7.16 -29.32 2.35
N GLY A 32 -7.56 -28.09 2.05
CA GLY A 32 -8.96 -27.65 2.18
C GLY A 32 -9.40 -27.27 3.60
N ALA A 33 -8.58 -27.46 4.64
CA ALA A 33 -8.95 -27.14 6.03
C ALA A 33 -9.11 -25.64 6.34
N GLY A 34 -8.94 -24.75 5.36
CA GLY A 34 -9.18 -23.33 5.54
C GLY A 34 -7.95 -22.51 6.00
N LYS A 35 -6.75 -23.08 6.06
CA LYS A 35 -5.53 -22.36 6.49
C LYS A 35 -5.31 -21.06 5.72
N SER A 36 -5.40 -21.10 4.39
CA SER A 36 -5.27 -19.90 3.54
C SER A 36 -6.44 -18.96 3.66
N SER A 37 -7.63 -19.46 3.98
CA SER A 37 -8.84 -18.65 4.17
C SER A 37 -8.72 -17.71 5.37
N ILE A 38 -7.91 -18.03 6.37
CA ILE A 38 -7.63 -17.15 7.50
C ILE A 38 -6.87 -15.89 7.01
N ILE A 39 -5.86 -16.09 6.16
CA ILE A 39 -5.12 -14.96 5.56
C ILE A 39 -6.01 -14.14 4.63
N ASP A 40 -6.86 -14.81 3.82
CA ASP A 40 -7.84 -14.14 2.98
C ASP A 40 -8.83 -13.31 3.82
N ALA A 41 -9.29 -13.85 4.96
CA ALA A 41 -10.17 -13.14 5.88
C ALA A 41 -9.51 -11.88 6.47
N MET A 42 -8.23 -11.97 6.85
CA MET A 42 -7.47 -10.82 7.38
C MET A 42 -7.39 -9.70 6.34
N THR A 43 -7.01 -10.02 5.11
CA THR A 43 -6.91 -9.02 4.03
C THR A 43 -8.27 -8.47 3.64
N PHE A 44 -9.30 -9.32 3.67
CA PHE A 44 -10.65 -8.93 3.37
C PHE A 44 -11.24 -7.99 4.44
N ALA A 45 -11.01 -8.27 5.72
CA ALA A 45 -11.42 -7.40 6.81
C ALA A 45 -10.74 -6.02 6.76
N LEU A 46 -9.46 -5.96 6.38
CA LEU A 46 -8.71 -4.71 6.28
C LEU A 46 -9.12 -3.89 5.06
N PHE A 47 -9.16 -4.49 3.88
CA PHE A 47 -9.24 -3.73 2.63
C PHE A 47 -10.56 -3.95 1.85
N GLY A 48 -11.43 -4.85 2.31
CA GLY A 48 -12.64 -5.23 1.59
C GLY A 48 -12.37 -5.90 0.24
N LYS A 49 -11.14 -6.39 0.01
CA LYS A 49 -10.72 -7.04 -1.24
C LYS A 49 -10.39 -8.50 -0.99
N THR A 50 -10.79 -9.34 -1.93
CA THR A 50 -10.49 -10.77 -1.94
C THR A 50 -9.61 -11.13 -3.14
N ARG A 51 -8.84 -12.20 -3.02
CA ARG A 51 -8.15 -12.85 -4.16
C ARG A 51 -9.09 -13.69 -5.02
N ARG A 52 -10.30 -13.94 -4.56
CA ARG A 52 -11.36 -14.63 -5.30
C ARG A 52 -12.12 -13.64 -6.17
N GLY A 53 -12.88 -14.12 -7.15
CA GLY A 53 -13.51 -13.29 -8.17
C GLY A 53 -14.47 -12.24 -7.60
N THR A 54 -15.44 -12.67 -6.80
CA THR A 54 -16.45 -11.78 -6.21
C THR A 54 -16.47 -11.89 -4.68
N ASN A 55 -17.07 -10.90 -4.02
CA ASN A 55 -17.23 -10.95 -2.57
C ASN A 55 -18.19 -12.08 -2.16
N GLU A 56 -19.20 -12.33 -2.97
CA GLU A 56 -20.21 -13.39 -2.75
C GLU A 56 -19.57 -14.79 -2.73
N GLU A 57 -18.53 -15.01 -3.51
CA GLU A 57 -17.77 -16.28 -3.51
C GLU A 57 -17.01 -16.55 -2.20
N THR A 58 -16.93 -15.57 -1.32
CA THR A 58 -16.32 -15.75 0.01
C THR A 58 -17.35 -16.17 1.06
N ILE A 59 -18.63 -16.13 0.75
CA ILE A 59 -19.68 -16.65 1.63
C ILE A 59 -19.63 -18.18 1.63
N ARG A 60 -19.74 -18.78 2.82
CA ARG A 60 -19.77 -20.22 2.97
C ARG A 60 -20.96 -20.82 2.23
N ASP A 61 -20.73 -21.95 1.57
CA ASP A 61 -21.78 -22.67 0.86
C ASP A 61 -23.00 -22.96 1.77
N GLY A 62 -24.20 -22.63 1.27
CA GLY A 62 -25.45 -22.77 2.01
C GLY A 62 -25.82 -21.59 2.91
N GLU A 63 -24.96 -20.59 3.04
CA GLU A 63 -25.22 -19.40 3.84
C GLU A 63 -25.55 -18.19 2.95
N SER A 64 -26.20 -17.18 3.53
CA SER A 64 -26.63 -15.97 2.80
C SER A 64 -25.77 -14.75 3.12
N GLN A 65 -24.92 -14.85 4.13
CA GLN A 65 -24.06 -13.77 4.61
C GLN A 65 -22.76 -14.31 5.22
N ALA A 66 -21.76 -13.49 5.22
CA ALA A 66 -20.49 -13.73 5.91
C ALA A 66 -20.00 -12.47 6.59
N ALA A 67 -19.14 -12.63 7.61
CA ALA A 67 -18.46 -11.52 8.24
C ALA A 67 -17.02 -11.89 8.56
N THR A 68 -16.13 -10.93 8.43
CA THR A 68 -14.74 -11.01 8.92
C THR A 68 -14.45 -9.81 9.79
N GLN A 69 -13.77 -10.05 10.90
CA GLN A 69 -13.34 -9.01 11.82
C GLN A 69 -11.88 -9.22 12.16
N ILE A 70 -11.13 -8.16 12.22
CA ILE A 70 -9.74 -8.18 12.63
C ILE A 70 -9.49 -7.12 13.69
N TYR A 71 -8.79 -7.50 14.75
CA TYR A 71 -8.31 -6.59 15.76
C TYR A 71 -6.80 -6.44 15.59
N PHE A 72 -6.34 -5.20 15.58
CA PHE A 72 -4.93 -4.91 15.40
C PHE A 72 -4.50 -3.67 16.18
N GLU A 73 -3.21 -3.60 16.47
CA GLU A 73 -2.60 -2.50 17.20
C GLU A 73 -1.47 -1.88 16.39
N VAL A 74 -1.47 -0.55 16.34
CA VAL A 74 -0.42 0.26 15.70
C VAL A 74 -0.05 1.40 16.63
N ASN A 75 1.21 1.53 16.96
CA ASN A 75 1.75 2.58 17.85
C ASN A 75 0.97 2.71 19.19
N GLY A 76 0.64 1.56 19.80
CA GLY A 76 -0.09 1.50 21.07
C GLY A 76 -1.59 1.77 20.96
N LYS A 77 -2.13 2.07 19.78
CA LYS A 77 -3.56 2.28 19.55
C LYS A 77 -4.19 1.02 18.95
N LYS A 78 -5.33 0.63 19.51
CA LYS A 78 -6.09 -0.55 19.06
C LYS A 78 -7.19 -0.15 18.10
N TYR A 79 -7.38 -0.98 17.09
CA TYR A 79 -8.35 -0.79 16.04
C TYR A 79 -9.08 -2.09 15.75
N GLN A 80 -10.31 -1.97 15.24
CA GLN A 80 -11.09 -3.09 14.75
C GLN A 80 -11.60 -2.79 13.34
N ALA A 81 -11.29 -3.64 12.38
CA ALA A 81 -11.88 -3.58 11.05
C ALA A 81 -12.88 -4.71 10.87
N ILE A 82 -14.08 -4.37 10.40
CA ILE A 82 -15.21 -5.29 10.22
C ILE A 82 -15.69 -5.20 8.78
N LYS A 83 -15.69 -6.31 8.06
CA LYS A 83 -16.29 -6.43 6.74
C LYS A 83 -17.38 -7.49 6.79
N LYS A 84 -18.61 -7.08 6.42
CA LYS A 84 -19.74 -8.00 6.25
C LYS A 84 -20.10 -8.11 4.78
N ILE A 85 -20.62 -9.25 4.38
CA ILE A 85 -21.12 -9.52 3.04
C ILE A 85 -22.53 -10.05 3.19
N GLN A 86 -23.46 -9.45 2.49
CA GLN A 86 -24.84 -9.90 2.36
C GLN A 86 -25.43 -9.34 1.05
N LYS A 87 -26.46 -9.98 0.52
CA LYS A 87 -26.98 -9.80 -0.84
C LYS A 87 -27.18 -8.35 -1.31
N ASN A 88 -27.58 -7.43 -0.42
CA ASN A 88 -27.87 -6.04 -0.81
C ASN A 88 -27.09 -5.01 0.00
N ASN A 89 -26.20 -5.44 0.89
CA ASN A 89 -25.47 -4.55 1.75
C ASN A 89 -24.20 -5.24 2.26
N SER A 90 -23.06 -4.64 2.01
CA SER A 90 -21.78 -5.18 2.43
C SER A 90 -21.01 -4.12 3.23
N PRO A 91 -21.46 -3.80 4.46
CA PRO A 91 -20.86 -2.76 5.25
C PRO A 91 -19.40 -3.10 5.57
N HIS A 92 -18.55 -2.09 5.42
CA HIS A 92 -17.16 -2.11 5.82
C HIS A 92 -16.90 -0.97 6.80
N GLN A 93 -16.37 -1.27 7.95
CA GLN A 93 -16.19 -0.31 9.05
C GLN A 93 -14.82 -0.47 9.68
N LEU A 94 -14.23 0.66 10.04
CA LEU A 94 -13.05 0.73 10.88
C LEU A 94 -13.43 1.46 12.17
N LEU A 95 -13.17 0.83 13.30
CA LEU A 95 -13.51 1.33 14.64
C LEU A 95 -12.23 1.58 15.44
N ASP A 96 -12.30 2.50 16.37
CA ASP A 96 -11.27 2.74 17.37
C ASP A 96 -11.40 1.79 18.59
N ASN A 97 -10.55 1.99 19.59
CA ASN A 97 -10.56 1.23 20.84
C ASN A 97 -11.88 1.35 21.64
N ASN A 98 -12.64 2.42 21.43
CA ASN A 98 -13.91 2.68 22.08
C ASN A 98 -15.11 2.20 21.24
N SER A 99 -14.86 1.41 20.19
CA SER A 99 -15.85 0.97 19.21
C SER A 99 -16.54 2.12 18.46
N LEU A 100 -15.90 3.29 18.39
CA LEU A 100 -16.41 4.42 17.62
C LEU A 100 -15.94 4.31 16.15
N PRO A 101 -16.82 4.57 15.17
CA PRO A 101 -16.46 4.45 13.78
C PRO A 101 -15.50 5.58 13.33
N ILE A 102 -14.32 5.20 12.87
CA ILE A 102 -13.32 6.08 12.25
C ILE A 102 -13.65 6.26 10.76
N ALA A 103 -14.04 5.17 10.10
CA ALA A 103 -14.38 5.16 8.69
C ALA A 103 -15.47 4.13 8.38
N ILE A 104 -16.32 4.45 7.39
CA ILE A 104 -17.38 3.56 6.90
C ILE A 104 -17.35 3.55 5.37
N GLY A 105 -17.43 2.36 4.76
CA GLY A 105 -17.39 2.10 3.33
C GLY A 105 -15.99 1.71 2.84
N ASP A 106 -15.92 0.85 1.82
CA ASP A 106 -14.71 0.20 1.36
C ASP A 106 -13.57 1.17 1.05
N LYS A 107 -13.86 2.23 0.30
CA LYS A 107 -12.85 3.21 -0.09
C LYS A 107 -12.29 3.96 1.13
N LYS A 108 -13.17 4.49 1.99
CA LYS A 108 -12.75 5.27 3.17
C LYS A 108 -11.99 4.42 4.18
N VAL A 109 -12.45 3.19 4.43
CA VAL A 109 -11.76 2.26 5.33
C VAL A 109 -10.39 1.90 4.79
N SER A 110 -10.26 1.59 3.50
CA SER A 110 -8.96 1.28 2.89
C SER A 110 -8.00 2.46 2.94
N GLU A 111 -8.48 3.69 2.72
CA GLU A 111 -7.68 4.91 2.82
C GLU A 111 -7.19 5.17 4.26
N GLU A 112 -8.06 5.00 5.26
CA GLU A 112 -7.69 5.18 6.67
C GLU A 112 -6.72 4.07 7.13
N ILE A 113 -6.95 2.82 6.75
CA ILE A 113 -6.04 1.72 7.05
C ILE A 113 -4.66 1.98 6.42
N LYS A 114 -4.62 2.48 5.18
CA LYS A 114 -3.36 2.87 4.54
C LYS A 114 -2.63 3.96 5.32
N LYS A 115 -3.34 4.94 5.89
CA LYS A 115 -2.72 5.98 6.73
C LYS A 115 -2.19 5.41 8.05
N ILE A 116 -2.93 4.50 8.67
CA ILE A 116 -2.61 3.91 9.98
C ILE A 116 -1.44 2.92 9.85
N ILE A 117 -1.50 2.00 8.88
CA ILE A 117 -0.54 0.90 8.71
C ILE A 117 0.62 1.31 7.78
N GLY A 118 0.41 2.29 6.90
CA GLY A 118 1.38 2.70 5.88
C GLY A 118 1.38 1.83 4.62
N LEU A 119 0.52 0.81 4.54
CA LEU A 119 0.44 -0.16 3.44
C LEU A 119 -0.97 -0.18 2.87
N ASP A 120 -1.09 -0.29 1.55
CA ASP A 120 -2.33 -0.63 0.87
C ASP A 120 -2.40 -2.14 0.56
N TYR A 121 -3.55 -2.57 0.04
CA TYR A 121 -3.79 -3.98 -0.30
C TYR A 121 -2.71 -4.57 -1.21
N ASP A 122 -2.34 -3.84 -2.27
CA ASP A 122 -1.37 -4.31 -3.26
C ASP A 122 0.04 -4.40 -2.64
N THR A 123 0.42 -3.40 -1.85
CA THR A 123 1.71 -3.38 -1.16
C THR A 123 1.79 -4.44 -0.07
N LEU A 124 0.71 -4.64 0.72
CA LEU A 124 0.64 -5.69 1.72
C LEU A 124 0.76 -7.08 1.07
N GLY A 125 0.05 -7.29 -0.04
CA GLY A 125 0.08 -8.54 -0.79
C GLY A 125 1.48 -8.90 -1.30
N ILE A 126 2.28 -7.88 -1.63
CA ILE A 126 3.64 -8.04 -2.13
C ILE A 126 4.66 -8.17 -0.99
N ALA A 127 4.56 -7.30 0.02
CA ALA A 127 5.57 -7.16 1.06
C ALA A 127 5.41 -8.17 2.20
N SER A 128 4.19 -8.65 2.46
CA SER A 128 3.87 -9.39 3.68
C SER A 128 3.17 -10.71 3.45
N ILE A 129 2.54 -10.92 2.30
CA ILE A 129 1.81 -12.16 2.00
C ILE A 129 2.49 -12.83 0.81
N VAL A 130 3.14 -13.95 1.08
CA VAL A 130 3.79 -14.76 0.04
C VAL A 130 2.89 -15.97 -0.26
N PRO A 131 2.15 -15.97 -1.39
CA PRO A 131 1.37 -17.11 -1.81
C PRO A 131 2.27 -18.34 -2.09
N GLN A 132 1.72 -19.51 -1.90
CA GLN A 132 2.43 -20.77 -2.18
C GLN A 132 2.90 -20.80 -3.64
N GLY A 133 4.18 -21.08 -3.86
CA GLY A 133 4.81 -21.16 -5.18
C GLY A 133 5.31 -19.81 -5.76
N GLN A 134 4.84 -18.68 -5.28
CA GLN A 134 5.27 -17.36 -5.84
C GLN A 134 6.71 -16.98 -5.51
N LEU A 135 7.27 -17.46 -4.39
CA LEU A 135 8.70 -17.26 -4.10
C LEU A 135 9.58 -17.83 -5.20
N THR A 136 9.27 -19.03 -5.68
CA THR A 136 10.00 -19.69 -6.76
C THR A 136 9.82 -18.92 -8.08
N GLU A 137 8.62 -18.41 -8.35
CA GLU A 137 8.30 -17.63 -9.56
C GLU A 137 9.00 -16.25 -9.55
N ILE A 138 9.10 -15.61 -8.39
CA ILE A 138 9.82 -14.34 -8.22
C ILE A 138 11.33 -14.53 -8.43
N ILE A 139 11.90 -15.63 -7.89
CA ILE A 139 13.34 -15.92 -7.96
C ILE A 139 13.73 -16.45 -9.36
N GLN A 140 12.87 -17.23 -10.00
CA GLN A 140 13.11 -17.84 -11.33
C GLN A 140 12.69 -16.97 -12.50
N SER A 141 11.98 -15.85 -12.27
CA SER A 141 11.62 -14.95 -13.37
C SER A 141 12.88 -14.36 -14.00
N ASP A 142 13.09 -14.67 -15.26
CA ASP A 142 14.19 -14.13 -16.07
C ASP A 142 14.31 -12.61 -15.90
N ASN A 143 15.52 -12.16 -15.56
CA ASN A 143 15.96 -10.77 -15.51
C ASN A 143 15.59 -9.91 -14.28
N GLY A 144 15.04 -10.44 -13.21
CA GLY A 144 14.76 -9.65 -11.99
C GLY A 144 13.77 -8.48 -12.19
N VAL A 145 13.14 -8.34 -13.35
CA VAL A 145 12.24 -7.24 -13.70
C VAL A 145 10.99 -7.25 -12.82
N LYS A 146 10.41 -8.42 -12.56
CA LYS A 146 9.28 -8.56 -11.65
C LYS A 146 9.66 -8.16 -10.23
N LEU A 147 10.77 -8.68 -9.72
CA LEU A 147 11.27 -8.34 -8.37
C LEU A 147 11.55 -6.84 -8.24
N ARG A 148 12.20 -6.24 -9.24
CA ARG A 148 12.47 -4.81 -9.25
C ARG A 148 11.19 -3.98 -9.23
N SER A 149 10.20 -4.33 -10.05
CA SER A 149 8.90 -3.65 -10.06
C SER A 149 8.14 -3.79 -8.74
N LEU A 150 8.28 -4.93 -8.06
CA LEU A 150 7.71 -5.16 -6.73
C LEU A 150 8.41 -4.32 -5.65
N ILE A 151 9.73 -4.27 -5.68
CA ILE A 151 10.55 -3.42 -4.80
C ILE A 151 10.21 -1.94 -5.03
N ASP A 152 10.12 -1.51 -6.28
CA ASP A 152 9.75 -0.13 -6.64
C ASP A 152 8.35 0.26 -6.13
N LYS A 153 7.39 -0.66 -6.17
CA LYS A 153 6.06 -0.45 -5.57
C LYS A 153 6.12 -0.32 -4.04
N VAL A 154 6.87 -1.18 -3.37
CA VAL A 154 6.99 -1.18 -1.90
C VAL A 154 7.73 0.08 -1.41
N ILE A 155 8.80 0.48 -2.09
CA ILE A 155 9.59 1.68 -1.75
C ILE A 155 8.87 2.96 -2.20
N GLY A 156 7.89 2.85 -3.11
CA GLY A 156 7.15 4.00 -3.63
C GLY A 156 7.92 4.82 -4.66
N THR A 157 8.93 4.21 -5.31
CA THR A 157 9.76 4.85 -6.35
C THR A 157 9.01 5.05 -7.66
N GLY A 158 7.86 4.40 -7.85
CA GLY A 158 7.00 4.55 -9.03
C GLY A 158 6.60 6.00 -9.35
N LYS A 159 6.56 6.87 -8.34
CA LYS A 159 6.32 8.31 -8.53
C LYS A 159 7.43 8.97 -9.36
N TYR A 160 8.66 8.55 -9.17
CA TYR A 160 9.81 9.09 -9.89
C TYR A 160 9.86 8.58 -11.32
N SER A 161 9.53 7.31 -11.56
CA SER A 161 9.41 6.74 -12.92
C SER A 161 8.29 7.42 -13.72
N SER A 162 7.15 7.72 -13.09
CA SER A 162 6.05 8.47 -13.73
C SER A 162 6.45 9.90 -14.04
N ALA A 163 7.20 10.55 -13.15
CA ALA A 163 7.72 11.91 -13.37
C ALA A 163 8.76 11.94 -14.50
N ASP A 164 9.65 10.95 -14.57
CA ASP A 164 10.65 10.83 -15.63
C ASP A 164 10.00 10.61 -17.00
N LYS A 165 8.99 9.75 -17.05
CA LYS A 165 8.21 9.53 -18.27
C LYS A 165 7.46 10.79 -18.71
N GLY A 166 6.78 11.48 -17.79
CA GLY A 166 6.09 12.73 -18.07
C GLY A 166 7.02 13.85 -18.55
N LEU A 167 8.25 13.91 -18.00
CA LEU A 167 9.29 14.81 -18.49
C LEU A 167 9.73 14.46 -19.92
N GLY A 168 9.90 13.16 -20.21
CA GLY A 168 10.23 12.70 -21.57
C GLY A 168 9.16 13.07 -22.60
N GLU A 169 7.90 12.86 -22.27
CA GLU A 169 6.75 13.23 -23.11
C GLU A 169 6.68 14.76 -23.29
N GLY A 170 6.90 15.54 -22.23
CA GLY A 170 6.94 17.00 -22.29
C GLY A 170 8.07 17.54 -23.16
N ILE A 171 9.26 16.94 -23.10
CA ILE A 171 10.39 17.30 -23.96
C ILE A 171 10.07 17.01 -25.42
N THR A 172 9.43 15.89 -25.70
CA THR A 172 9.06 15.51 -27.07
C THR A 172 8.02 16.48 -27.66
N ALA A 173 6.95 16.76 -26.90
CA ALA A 173 5.91 17.70 -27.31
C ALA A 173 6.49 19.12 -27.49
N PHE A 174 7.43 19.53 -26.64
CA PHE A 174 8.10 20.84 -26.80
C PHE A 174 8.99 20.89 -28.06
N ARG A 175 9.70 19.82 -28.37
CA ARG A 175 10.46 19.72 -29.61
C ARG A 175 9.56 19.81 -30.84
N GLU A 176 8.45 19.10 -30.85
CA GLU A 176 7.47 19.15 -31.93
C GLU A 176 6.91 20.57 -32.09
N TYR A 177 6.54 21.22 -30.98
CA TYR A 177 6.08 22.61 -31.00
C TYR A 177 7.13 23.59 -31.54
N LEU A 178 8.39 23.46 -31.15
CA LEU A 178 9.48 24.30 -31.65
C LEU A 178 9.72 24.08 -33.16
N THR A 179 9.64 22.84 -33.61
CA THR A 179 9.80 22.50 -35.03
C THR A 179 8.67 23.08 -35.88
N GLU A 180 7.43 22.93 -35.40
CA GLU A 180 6.23 23.44 -36.12
C GLU A 180 6.18 24.96 -36.16
N LYS A 181 6.48 25.64 -35.04
CA LYS A 181 6.30 27.08 -34.90
C LYS A 181 7.47 27.90 -35.44
N TYR A 182 8.69 27.39 -35.32
CA TYR A 182 9.89 28.19 -35.59
C TYR A 182 10.75 27.65 -36.72
N ASN A 183 10.35 26.54 -37.38
CA ASN A 183 11.09 25.91 -38.48
C ASN A 183 12.59 25.72 -38.15
N ASN A 184 12.88 25.25 -36.93
CA ASN A 184 14.19 25.27 -36.30
C ASN A 184 15.21 24.40 -37.01
N THR A 185 16.42 24.90 -37.11
CA THR A 185 17.63 24.13 -37.51
C THR A 185 18.13 23.29 -36.32
N ASP A 186 18.81 22.16 -36.64
CA ASP A 186 19.37 21.21 -35.63
C ASP A 186 20.22 21.90 -34.54
N LYS A 187 20.86 23.04 -34.85
CA LYS A 187 21.66 23.80 -33.88
C LYS A 187 20.86 24.39 -32.71
N ASP A 188 19.61 24.77 -32.92
CA ASP A 188 18.79 25.35 -31.86
C ASP A 188 18.29 24.24 -30.93
N VAL A 189 18.05 23.05 -31.47
CA VAL A 189 17.72 21.85 -30.69
C VAL A 189 18.90 21.41 -29.85
N GLU A 190 20.12 21.45 -30.39
CA GLU A 190 21.36 21.15 -29.61
C GLU A 190 21.60 22.16 -28.49
N ASN A 191 21.39 23.44 -28.72
CA ASN A 191 21.53 24.47 -27.68
C ASN A 191 20.51 24.24 -26.54
N VAL A 192 19.24 24.02 -26.85
CA VAL A 192 18.20 23.71 -25.87
C VAL A 192 18.53 22.40 -25.14
N GLN A 193 19.06 21.40 -25.84
CA GLN A 193 19.51 20.16 -25.22
C GLN A 193 20.67 20.37 -24.24
N MET A 194 21.62 21.24 -24.56
CA MET A 194 22.71 21.62 -23.64
C MET A 194 22.18 22.34 -22.41
N GLU A 195 21.22 23.27 -22.56
CA GLU A 195 20.57 23.94 -21.44
C GLU A 195 19.82 22.96 -20.52
N ILE A 196 19.08 22.01 -21.11
CA ILE A 196 18.39 20.95 -20.38
C ILE A 196 19.40 20.09 -19.60
N ASN A 197 20.50 19.71 -20.22
CA ASN A 197 21.56 18.93 -19.55
C ASN A 197 22.23 19.71 -18.42
N HIS A 198 22.44 21.01 -18.62
CA HIS A 198 22.94 21.90 -17.57
C HIS A 198 21.97 22.02 -16.40
N ALA A 199 20.69 22.22 -16.66
CA ALA A 199 19.63 22.26 -15.64
C ALA A 199 19.53 20.93 -14.87
N LYS A 200 19.59 19.79 -15.57
CA LYS A 200 19.64 18.45 -14.94
C LYS A 200 20.82 18.31 -14.00
N LYS A 201 22.00 18.81 -14.40
CA LYS A 201 23.18 18.78 -13.56
C LYS A 201 23.01 19.64 -12.30
N ILE A 202 22.48 20.84 -12.43
CA ILE A 202 22.19 21.74 -11.29
C ILE A 202 21.21 21.06 -10.31
N ILE A 203 20.16 20.42 -10.82
CA ILE A 203 19.17 19.68 -10.00
C ILE A 203 19.86 18.52 -9.26
N SER A 204 20.70 17.76 -9.97
CA SER A 204 21.47 16.66 -9.38
C SER A 204 22.41 17.15 -8.25
N ASP A 205 23.14 18.23 -8.51
CA ASP A 205 24.09 18.79 -7.57
C ASP A 205 23.43 19.47 -6.36
N SER A 206 22.18 19.92 -6.53
CA SER A 206 21.37 20.54 -5.47
C SER A 206 20.69 19.53 -4.54
N LYS A 207 20.46 18.28 -4.97
CA LYS A 207 19.83 17.23 -4.17
C LYS A 207 20.48 17.00 -2.81
N PRO A 208 21.82 16.82 -2.71
CA PRO A 208 22.46 16.60 -1.42
C PRO A 208 22.40 17.82 -0.49
N GLN A 209 22.33 19.03 -1.05
CA GLN A 209 22.15 20.24 -0.24
C GLN A 209 20.73 20.32 0.31
N LYS A 210 19.73 19.99 -0.48
CA LYS A 210 18.34 19.92 -0.04
C LYS A 210 18.15 18.91 1.09
N GLU A 211 18.71 17.71 0.97
CA GLU A 211 18.64 16.69 2.02
C GLU A 211 19.32 17.13 3.32
N LYS A 212 20.46 17.84 3.21
CA LYS A 212 21.11 18.43 4.40
C LYS A 212 20.24 19.48 5.08
N LEU A 213 19.62 20.36 4.30
CA LEU A 213 18.75 21.41 4.82
C LEU A 213 17.48 20.83 5.45
N GLU A 214 16.90 19.78 4.87
CA GLU A 214 15.75 19.07 5.45
C GLU A 214 16.09 18.44 6.80
N LYS A 215 17.25 17.77 6.93
CA LYS A 215 17.71 17.22 8.21
C LYS A 215 17.96 18.31 9.27
N ILE A 216 18.52 19.45 8.86
CA ILE A 216 18.70 20.59 9.75
C ILE A 216 17.34 21.15 10.19
N ALA A 217 16.39 21.31 9.26
CA ALA A 217 15.04 21.79 9.58
C ALA A 217 14.30 20.86 10.54
N GLU A 218 14.42 19.54 10.38
CA GLU A 218 13.88 18.58 11.32
C GLU A 218 14.51 18.71 12.71
N SER A 219 15.82 18.84 12.78
CA SER A 219 16.50 19.02 14.05
C SER A 219 16.07 20.31 14.79
N PHE A 220 15.82 21.39 14.06
CA PHE A 220 15.28 22.61 14.63
C PHE A 220 13.83 22.46 15.10
N LYS A 221 12.98 21.75 14.35
CA LYS A 221 11.61 21.44 14.79
C LYS A 221 11.59 20.67 16.10
N GLU A 222 12.46 19.65 16.26
CA GLU A 222 12.58 18.91 17.50
C GLU A 222 13.05 19.80 18.68
N LYS A 223 14.02 20.69 18.42
CA LYS A 223 14.50 21.64 19.44
C LYS A 223 13.39 22.61 19.87
N ILE A 224 12.63 23.13 18.92
CA ILE A 224 11.49 24.02 19.19
C ILE A 224 10.46 23.29 20.05
N LYS A 225 10.12 22.04 19.70
CA LYS A 225 9.17 21.22 20.46
C LYS A 225 9.64 21.01 21.91
N LYS A 226 10.92 20.64 22.11
CA LYS A 226 11.52 20.48 23.45
C LYS A 226 11.56 21.78 24.27
N LEU A 227 11.66 22.94 23.62
CA LEU A 227 11.63 24.24 24.29
C LEU A 227 10.22 24.67 24.65
N GLN A 228 9.21 24.28 23.86
CA GLN A 228 7.79 24.52 24.16
C GLN A 228 7.35 23.66 25.36
N GLU A 229 7.73 22.37 25.38
CA GLU A 229 7.47 21.44 26.50
C GLU A 229 8.16 21.83 27.83
N LYS A 230 9.17 22.69 27.80
CA LYS A 230 9.83 23.22 29.00
C LYS A 230 9.24 24.55 29.51
N LYS A 231 8.32 25.14 28.76
CA LYS A 231 7.67 26.42 29.12
C LYS A 231 6.28 26.23 29.74
N GLU A 232 5.73 25.01 29.66
CA GLU A 232 4.60 24.54 30.45
C GLU A 232 5.10 23.92 31.79
#